data_a874b146c6ba8522e791254c7ab5d198
#
_entry.id   a874b146c6ba8522e791254c7ab5d198
#
_cell.length_a   1.000
_cell.length_b   1.000
_cell.length_c   1.000
_cell.angle_alpha   90.00
_cell.angle_beta   90.00
_cell.angle_gamma   90.00
#
_symmetry.space_group_name_H-M   'P 1'
#
loop_
_entity.id
_entity.type
_entity.pdbx_description
1 polymer ?
#
loop_
_entity_poly.entity_id
_entity_poly.type
_entity_poly.pdbx_seq_one_letter_code
_entity_poly.pdbx_strand_id
1 'polypeptide(L)'
;MSEPHGTIRLPARDIPVPSTVSREAQAVMARPPAESVEFPALDDPQAWRAMIAADDGAIAAMMAGRAGAQVTVENRDLAGGGRVCEITPAGLDDGDERVYLDIHGGGELCATMAAGTAIRMAARVWAVDYRMPPDHPFPAALDDCLAAYQALLAERPPERIIIGGASAGGNLTAALILRARDEGLPLPAAAVLMTPAADLTEAGDSHQTNLGLDPLIPGSGKQSFLLYAAGQDLSHPYLSPLNGDFTKGFPPAILTTGTRDMLLSDTVLLHRALRRAGIPAELHVTEAGGHGGFMGMAPEDQEILREVRRFADTHWAAVTERASNPSQ
;
A
#
# COMPACT_ATOMS: atom_id res chain seq x y z
N MET A 1 28.84 4.96 -10.01
CA MET A 1 27.55 5.28 -10.63
C MET A 1 27.85 6.05 -11.92
N SER A 2 27.45 5.53 -13.08
CA SER A 2 27.59 6.24 -14.34
C SER A 2 26.65 7.46 -14.35
N GLU A 3 27.13 8.61 -14.83
CA GLU A 3 26.27 9.78 -15.01
C GLU A 3 25.07 9.44 -15.88
N PRO A 4 23.88 10.02 -15.60
CA PRO A 4 22.70 9.80 -16.43
C PRO A 4 22.98 10.22 -17.87
N HIS A 5 22.77 9.31 -18.82
CA HIS A 5 23.03 9.52 -20.25
C HIS A 5 21.96 10.42 -20.87
N GLY A 6 22.08 11.72 -20.63
CA GLY A 6 21.31 12.76 -21.32
C GLY A 6 20.01 13.13 -20.60
N THR A 7 19.57 14.36 -20.85
CA THR A 7 18.29 14.91 -20.37
C THR A 7 17.48 15.32 -21.60
N ILE A 8 16.21 14.89 -21.65
CA ILE A 8 15.25 15.35 -22.66
C ILE A 8 14.60 16.62 -22.13
N ARG A 9 14.79 17.74 -22.82
CA ARG A 9 14.13 19.01 -22.47
C ARG A 9 12.89 19.19 -23.33
N LEU A 10 11.72 19.15 -22.70
CA LEU A 10 10.46 19.42 -23.37
C LEU A 10 10.09 20.92 -23.23
N PRO A 11 9.44 21.52 -24.26
CA PRO A 11 8.86 22.85 -24.13
C PRO A 11 7.71 22.81 -23.11
N ALA A 12 7.41 23.96 -22.50
CA ALA A 12 6.20 24.11 -21.68
C ALA A 12 4.95 23.76 -22.49
N ARG A 13 4.04 22.99 -21.90
CA ARG A 13 2.81 22.55 -22.56
C ARG A 13 1.67 22.45 -21.54
N ASP A 14 0.46 22.72 -21.98
CA ASP A 14 -0.75 22.42 -21.24
C ASP A 14 -1.11 20.95 -21.47
N ILE A 15 -1.53 20.27 -20.40
CA ILE A 15 -1.98 18.88 -20.45
C ILE A 15 -3.50 18.88 -20.29
N PRO A 16 -4.26 18.54 -21.34
CA PRO A 16 -5.71 18.54 -21.25
C PRO A 16 -6.23 17.42 -20.35
N VAL A 17 -7.37 17.64 -19.74
CA VAL A 17 -8.14 16.59 -19.07
C VAL A 17 -8.69 15.65 -20.16
N PRO A 18 -8.42 14.34 -20.12
CA PRO A 18 -8.86 13.42 -21.16
C PRO A 18 -10.37 13.19 -21.08
N SER A 19 -10.98 12.96 -22.25
CA SER A 19 -12.40 12.62 -22.36
C SER A 19 -12.68 11.11 -22.25
N THR A 20 -11.64 10.30 -22.08
CA THR A 20 -11.70 8.83 -21.98
C THR A 20 -12.08 8.33 -20.60
N VAL A 21 -12.11 9.20 -19.62
CA VAL A 21 -12.48 8.90 -18.23
C VAL A 21 -13.83 9.52 -17.89
N SER A 22 -14.45 9.07 -16.78
CA SER A 22 -15.74 9.57 -16.30
C SER A 22 -15.72 11.07 -16.01
N ARG A 23 -16.90 11.70 -15.92
CA ARG A 23 -17.03 13.12 -15.55
C ARG A 23 -16.53 13.38 -14.13
N GLU A 24 -16.75 12.43 -13.24
CA GLU A 24 -16.26 12.46 -11.86
C GLU A 24 -14.73 12.47 -11.82
N ALA A 25 -14.09 11.59 -12.58
CA ALA A 25 -12.63 11.57 -12.73
C ALA A 25 -12.10 12.88 -13.34
N GLN A 26 -12.75 13.38 -14.39
CA GLN A 26 -12.42 14.68 -15.00
C GLN A 26 -12.50 15.82 -13.98
N ALA A 27 -13.51 15.82 -13.10
CA ALA A 27 -13.67 16.83 -12.06
C ALA A 27 -12.54 16.78 -11.00
N VAL A 28 -12.04 15.58 -10.67
CA VAL A 28 -10.86 15.42 -9.79
C VAL A 28 -9.63 16.01 -10.47
N MET A 29 -9.40 15.66 -11.73
CA MET A 29 -8.22 16.07 -12.49
C MET A 29 -8.19 17.57 -12.83
N ALA A 30 -9.35 18.21 -12.90
CA ALA A 30 -9.46 19.65 -13.16
C ALA A 30 -9.16 20.50 -11.92
N ARG A 31 -8.91 19.89 -10.76
CA ARG A 31 -8.52 20.62 -9.56
C ARG A 31 -7.12 21.22 -9.73
N PRO A 32 -6.85 22.37 -9.10
CA PRO A 32 -5.49 22.87 -9.05
C PRO A 32 -4.58 21.79 -8.50
N PRO A 33 -3.33 21.65 -9.02
CA PRO A 33 -2.35 20.77 -8.43
C PRO A 33 -2.16 21.14 -6.96
N ALA A 34 -1.94 20.13 -6.11
CA ALA A 34 -1.59 20.38 -4.73
C ALA A 34 -0.29 21.21 -4.68
N GLU A 35 -0.20 22.10 -3.71
CA GLU A 35 1.03 22.85 -3.48
C GLU A 35 2.16 21.90 -3.10
N SER A 36 3.37 22.22 -3.54
CA SER A 36 4.55 21.44 -3.14
C SER A 36 4.73 21.51 -1.62
N VAL A 37 4.89 20.35 -1.00
CA VAL A 37 5.12 20.25 0.44
C VAL A 37 6.57 20.59 0.75
N GLU A 38 6.79 21.60 1.60
CA GLU A 38 8.10 21.83 2.20
C GLU A 38 8.26 20.96 3.43
N PHE A 39 9.12 19.95 3.34
CA PHE A 39 9.40 19.08 4.46
C PHE A 39 10.33 19.74 5.48
N PRO A 40 10.14 19.46 6.78
CA PRO A 40 11.09 19.88 7.81
C PRO A 40 12.50 19.31 7.60
N ALA A 41 13.51 19.93 8.21
CA ALA A 41 14.85 19.35 8.25
C ALA A 41 14.85 18.01 9.00
N LEU A 42 15.70 17.06 8.58
CA LEU A 42 15.74 15.71 9.16
C LEU A 42 16.10 15.69 10.65
N ASP A 43 16.79 16.73 11.12
CA ASP A 43 17.21 16.91 12.51
C ASP A 43 16.23 17.77 13.34
N ASP A 44 15.05 18.09 12.80
CA ASP A 44 13.95 18.77 13.53
C ASP A 44 12.75 17.83 13.77
N PRO A 45 12.82 16.92 14.74
CA PRO A 45 11.75 15.99 15.03
C PRO A 45 10.47 16.67 15.54
N GLN A 46 10.57 17.88 16.10
CA GLN A 46 9.39 18.60 16.57
C GLN A 46 8.57 19.13 15.39
N ALA A 47 9.21 19.71 14.37
CA ALA A 47 8.53 20.17 13.16
C ALA A 47 7.91 18.98 12.39
N TRP A 48 8.59 17.83 12.34
CA TRP A 48 8.03 16.60 11.75
C TRP A 48 6.79 16.12 12.48
N ARG A 49 6.79 16.06 13.83
CA ARG A 49 5.58 15.68 14.59
C ARG A 49 4.42 16.64 14.34
N ALA A 50 4.70 17.94 14.26
CA ALA A 50 3.67 18.94 13.99
C ALA A 50 3.05 18.77 12.58
N MET A 51 3.88 18.50 11.58
CA MET A 51 3.43 18.24 10.21
C MET A 51 2.58 16.97 10.14
N ILE A 52 3.06 15.85 10.69
CA ILE A 52 2.33 14.58 10.72
C ILE A 52 0.97 14.74 11.41
N ALA A 53 0.93 15.39 12.57
CA ALA A 53 -0.32 15.64 13.29
C ALA A 53 -1.32 16.50 12.49
N ALA A 54 -0.83 17.44 11.69
CA ALA A 54 -1.68 18.25 10.81
C ALA A 54 -2.27 17.40 9.65
N ASP A 55 -1.45 16.55 9.04
CA ASP A 55 -1.86 15.65 7.97
C ASP A 55 -2.88 14.61 8.48
N ASP A 56 -2.63 13.99 9.63
CA ASP A 56 -3.56 13.06 10.30
C ASP A 56 -4.89 13.73 10.59
N GLY A 57 -4.87 14.96 11.09
CA GLY A 57 -6.08 15.74 11.34
C GLY A 57 -6.88 16.00 10.06
N ALA A 58 -6.21 16.30 8.96
CA ALA A 58 -6.86 16.53 7.66
C ALA A 58 -7.48 15.23 7.10
N ILE A 59 -6.77 14.10 7.19
CA ILE A 59 -7.26 12.78 6.77
C ILE A 59 -8.45 12.37 7.64
N ALA A 60 -8.37 12.54 8.96
CA ALA A 60 -9.45 12.24 9.89
C ALA A 60 -10.71 13.02 9.55
N ALA A 61 -10.59 14.33 9.28
CA ALA A 61 -11.70 15.18 8.87
C ALA A 61 -12.31 14.74 7.54
N MET A 62 -11.48 14.35 6.55
CA MET A 62 -11.93 13.86 5.25
C MET A 62 -12.68 12.52 5.39
N MET A 63 -12.27 11.66 6.31
CA MET A 63 -12.86 10.32 6.54
C MET A 63 -14.03 10.35 7.53
N ALA A 64 -14.26 11.45 8.23
CA ALA A 64 -15.34 11.57 9.21
C ALA A 64 -16.71 11.22 8.59
N GLY A 65 -17.40 10.27 9.23
CA GLY A 65 -18.73 9.81 8.79
C GLY A 65 -18.75 8.76 7.67
N ARG A 66 -17.59 8.38 7.10
CA ARG A 66 -17.55 7.34 6.05
C ARG A 66 -17.62 5.92 6.60
N ALA A 67 -17.14 5.67 7.82
CA ALA A 67 -17.21 4.37 8.51
C ALA A 67 -18.44 4.32 9.43
N GLY A 68 -19.65 4.29 8.87
CA GLY A 68 -20.89 4.12 9.63
C GLY A 68 -21.02 2.71 10.22
N ALA A 69 -22.10 2.45 10.98
CA ALA A 69 -22.52 1.27 11.74
C ALA A 69 -22.40 -0.14 11.09
N GLN A 70 -21.52 -0.33 10.10
CA GLN A 70 -21.36 -1.56 9.34
C GLN A 70 -20.20 -2.42 9.79
N VAL A 71 -19.44 -2.01 10.80
CA VAL A 71 -18.29 -2.76 11.34
C VAL A 71 -18.25 -2.67 12.86
N THR A 72 -17.71 -3.71 13.50
CA THR A 72 -17.20 -3.63 14.88
C THR A 72 -15.69 -3.47 14.84
N VAL A 73 -15.12 -2.74 15.80
CA VAL A 73 -13.68 -2.50 15.92
C VAL A 73 -13.23 -2.87 17.32
N GLU A 74 -12.23 -3.73 17.41
CA GLU A 74 -11.61 -4.14 18.67
C GLU A 74 -10.10 -3.90 18.60
N ASN A 75 -9.53 -3.22 19.60
CA ASN A 75 -8.09 -3.01 19.66
C ASN A 75 -7.44 -4.20 20.39
N ARG A 76 -6.36 -4.71 19.84
CA ARG A 76 -5.58 -5.83 20.38
C ARG A 76 -4.11 -5.45 20.49
N ASP A 77 -3.56 -5.52 21.69
CA ASP A 77 -2.12 -5.45 21.91
C ASP A 77 -1.50 -6.82 21.63
N LEU A 78 -0.40 -6.86 20.89
CA LEU A 78 0.27 -8.10 20.49
C LEU A 78 1.38 -8.47 21.46
N ALA A 79 1.58 -9.77 21.66
CA ALA A 79 2.72 -10.27 22.42
C ALA A 79 4.02 -9.89 21.71
N GLY A 80 4.91 -9.18 22.38
CA GLY A 80 6.18 -8.71 21.80
C GLY A 80 6.16 -7.23 21.35
N GLY A 81 5.05 -6.54 21.57
CA GLY A 81 4.85 -5.14 21.20
C GLY A 81 4.13 -5.02 19.85
N GLY A 82 3.54 -3.86 19.61
CA GLY A 82 2.68 -3.62 18.46
C GLY A 82 1.21 -3.80 18.80
N ARG A 83 0.37 -3.18 17.97
CA ARG A 83 -1.09 -3.17 18.11
C ARG A 83 -1.74 -3.41 16.78
N VAL A 84 -2.91 -4.03 16.81
CA VAL A 84 -3.79 -4.13 15.65
C VAL A 84 -5.21 -3.69 16.03
N CYS A 85 -5.92 -3.11 15.08
CA CYS A 85 -7.35 -2.93 15.12
C CYS A 85 -7.98 -4.12 14.39
N GLU A 86 -8.67 -5.00 15.11
CA GLU A 86 -9.47 -6.06 14.48
C GLU A 86 -10.83 -5.49 14.10
N ILE A 87 -11.17 -5.59 12.82
CA ILE A 87 -12.37 -5.01 12.24
C ILE A 87 -13.20 -6.11 11.62
N THR A 88 -14.42 -6.28 12.11
CA THR A 88 -15.36 -7.29 11.63
C THR A 88 -16.55 -6.62 10.96
N PRO A 89 -16.81 -6.88 9.66
CA PRO A 89 -17.98 -6.33 8.98
C PRO A 89 -19.26 -6.97 9.49
N ALA A 90 -20.35 -6.19 9.53
CA ALA A 90 -21.65 -6.68 9.96
C ALA A 90 -22.14 -7.83 9.05
N GLY A 91 -22.65 -8.90 9.68
CA GLY A 91 -23.17 -10.06 8.97
C GLY A 91 -22.10 -11.05 8.48
N LEU A 92 -20.84 -10.89 8.86
CA LEU A 92 -19.83 -11.92 8.64
C LEU A 92 -20.18 -13.17 9.44
N ASP A 93 -20.04 -14.35 8.80
CA ASP A 93 -20.22 -15.63 9.47
C ASP A 93 -19.11 -15.82 10.56
N ASP A 94 -19.49 -16.25 11.75
CA ASP A 94 -18.54 -16.50 12.83
C ASP A 94 -17.50 -17.58 12.49
N GLY A 95 -17.85 -18.51 11.60
CA GLY A 95 -16.95 -19.55 11.07
C GLY A 95 -16.05 -19.10 9.93
N ASP A 96 -16.14 -17.85 9.47
CA ASP A 96 -15.27 -17.33 8.41
C ASP A 96 -13.85 -17.13 8.93
N GLU A 97 -12.91 -17.93 8.41
CA GLU A 97 -11.52 -17.90 8.79
C GLU A 97 -10.67 -16.93 7.96
N ARG A 98 -11.25 -16.30 6.91
CA ARG A 98 -10.53 -15.36 6.03
C ARG A 98 -10.16 -14.11 6.80
N VAL A 99 -8.89 -13.70 6.66
CA VAL A 99 -8.37 -12.47 7.27
C VAL A 99 -7.55 -11.71 6.24
N TYR A 100 -7.79 -10.41 6.19
CA TYR A 100 -6.96 -9.47 5.45
C TYR A 100 -6.10 -8.69 6.46
N LEU A 101 -4.77 -8.82 6.37
CA LEU A 101 -3.84 -7.99 7.12
C LEU A 101 -3.65 -6.69 6.35
N ASP A 102 -4.23 -5.61 6.85
CA ASP A 102 -4.22 -4.28 6.23
C ASP A 102 -3.08 -3.44 6.80
N ILE A 103 -2.20 -2.98 5.92
CA ILE A 103 -1.09 -2.11 6.26
C ILE A 103 -1.37 -0.75 5.61
N HIS A 104 -1.74 0.22 6.43
CA HIS A 104 -2.16 1.53 5.94
C HIS A 104 -1.01 2.31 5.30
N GLY A 105 -1.35 3.29 4.46
CA GLY A 105 -0.42 4.30 3.95
C GLY A 105 -0.04 5.32 5.02
N GLY A 106 0.57 6.44 4.65
CA GLY A 106 0.91 7.50 5.60
C GLY A 106 -0.27 7.95 6.48
N GLY A 107 -0.02 8.22 7.77
CA GLY A 107 -1.01 8.67 8.77
C GLY A 107 -1.43 7.59 9.78
N GLU A 108 -1.86 8.02 10.99
CA GLU A 108 -2.19 7.12 12.13
C GLU A 108 -3.65 6.62 12.14
N LEU A 109 -4.35 6.57 11.01
CA LEU A 109 -5.80 6.27 10.98
C LEU A 109 -6.13 4.83 10.59
N CYS A 110 -5.40 3.86 11.14
CA CYS A 110 -5.52 2.45 10.79
C CYS A 110 -6.97 1.94 10.80
N ALA A 111 -7.72 2.11 11.88
CA ALA A 111 -9.08 1.59 12.00
C ALA A 111 -10.07 2.25 11.02
N THR A 112 -9.96 3.56 10.80
CA THR A 112 -10.90 4.31 9.94
C THR A 112 -10.73 3.93 8.46
N MET A 113 -9.50 3.78 8.00
CA MET A 113 -9.21 3.39 6.62
C MET A 113 -9.57 1.91 6.38
N ALA A 114 -9.24 1.04 7.33
CA ALA A 114 -9.45 -0.40 7.24
C ALA A 114 -10.93 -0.82 7.35
N ALA A 115 -11.81 0.00 7.94
CA ALA A 115 -13.25 -0.26 7.93
C ALA A 115 -13.81 -0.39 6.50
N GLY A 116 -13.37 0.49 5.60
CA GLY A 116 -13.71 0.38 4.18
C GLY A 116 -13.17 -0.91 3.54
N THR A 117 -11.97 -1.33 3.92
CA THR A 117 -11.37 -2.60 3.47
C THR A 117 -12.19 -3.80 3.95
N ALA A 118 -12.61 -3.84 5.22
CA ALA A 118 -13.42 -4.94 5.77
C ALA A 118 -14.76 -5.09 5.03
N ILE A 119 -15.44 -3.98 4.76
CA ILE A 119 -16.70 -3.98 3.99
C ILE A 119 -16.48 -4.48 2.56
N ARG A 120 -15.47 -3.99 1.87
CA ARG A 120 -15.16 -4.38 0.48
C ARG A 120 -14.73 -5.84 0.38
N MET A 121 -13.89 -6.30 1.29
CA MET A 121 -13.39 -7.68 1.30
C MET A 121 -14.42 -8.66 1.88
N ALA A 122 -15.49 -8.18 2.52
CA ALA A 122 -16.44 -8.98 3.28
C ALA A 122 -15.70 -10.10 4.05
N ALA A 123 -14.68 -9.70 4.78
CA ALA A 123 -13.80 -10.55 5.58
C ALA A 123 -13.32 -9.76 6.81
N ARG A 124 -12.85 -10.48 7.80
CA ARG A 124 -12.18 -9.86 8.95
C ARG A 124 -10.90 -9.15 8.50
N VAL A 125 -10.65 -7.97 9.03
CA VAL A 125 -9.44 -7.19 8.77
C VAL A 125 -8.67 -7.00 10.08
N TRP A 126 -7.38 -7.28 10.05
CA TRP A 126 -6.45 -6.80 11.06
C TRP A 126 -5.68 -5.64 10.47
N ALA A 127 -5.95 -4.43 10.96
CA ALA A 127 -5.22 -3.23 10.56
C ALA A 127 -4.06 -3.01 11.54
N VAL A 128 -2.84 -2.95 11.01
CA VAL A 128 -1.65 -2.79 11.85
C VAL A 128 -1.50 -1.33 12.24
N ASP A 129 -1.49 -1.06 13.55
CA ASP A 129 -1.17 0.23 14.14
C ASP A 129 0.34 0.30 14.38
N TYR A 130 1.10 0.45 13.29
CA TYR A 130 2.55 0.38 13.34
C TYR A 130 3.20 1.70 13.76
N ARG A 131 4.30 1.59 14.50
CA ARG A 131 5.09 2.74 14.97
C ARG A 131 5.77 3.46 13.80
N MET A 132 5.76 4.79 13.85
CA MET A 132 6.24 5.65 12.75
C MET A 132 7.36 6.61 13.15
N PRO A 133 8.16 7.10 12.17
CA PRO A 133 9.10 8.18 12.40
C PRO A 133 8.34 9.50 12.71
N PRO A 134 8.97 10.48 13.35
CA PRO A 134 10.40 10.52 13.69
C PRO A 134 10.79 9.69 14.93
N ASP A 135 9.81 9.27 15.76
CA ASP A 135 10.07 8.63 17.03
C ASP A 135 10.53 7.17 16.87
N HIS A 136 10.04 6.51 15.85
CA HIS A 136 10.30 5.11 15.57
C HIS A 136 10.65 4.88 14.09
N PRO A 137 11.90 5.19 13.70
CA PRO A 137 12.34 4.98 12.32
C PRO A 137 12.50 3.48 12.00
N PHE A 138 12.90 3.17 10.78
CA PHE A 138 13.22 1.81 10.34
C PHE A 138 14.17 1.11 11.33
N PRO A 139 13.87 -0.16 11.72
CA PRO A 139 12.85 -1.04 11.15
C PRO A 139 11.52 -1.13 11.95
N ALA A 140 11.21 -0.19 12.85
CA ALA A 140 10.12 -0.31 13.81
C ALA A 140 8.76 -0.66 13.17
N ALA A 141 8.36 0.04 12.11
CA ALA A 141 7.11 -0.25 11.39
C ALA A 141 7.08 -1.68 10.82
N LEU A 142 8.21 -2.12 10.25
CA LEU A 142 8.34 -3.47 9.70
C LEU A 142 8.32 -4.54 10.80
N ASP A 143 8.90 -4.25 11.97
CA ASP A 143 8.88 -5.13 13.14
C ASP A 143 7.44 -5.33 13.64
N ASP A 144 6.65 -4.26 13.70
CA ASP A 144 5.25 -4.31 14.13
C ASP A 144 4.39 -5.09 13.12
N CYS A 145 4.60 -4.87 11.81
CA CYS A 145 3.94 -5.64 10.77
C CYS A 145 4.28 -7.14 10.86
N LEU A 146 5.55 -7.48 11.13
CA LEU A 146 5.97 -8.86 11.29
C LEU A 146 5.35 -9.51 12.52
N ALA A 147 5.30 -8.79 13.65
CA ALA A 147 4.64 -9.26 14.87
C ALA A 147 3.14 -9.53 14.64
N ALA A 148 2.45 -8.65 13.90
CA ALA A 148 1.06 -8.84 13.52
C ALA A 148 0.86 -10.08 12.65
N TYR A 149 1.73 -10.30 11.67
CA TYR A 149 1.66 -11.48 10.81
C TYR A 149 1.95 -12.77 11.58
N GLN A 150 2.93 -12.78 12.47
CA GLN A 150 3.23 -13.92 13.33
C GLN A 150 2.07 -14.27 14.26
N ALA A 151 1.40 -13.25 14.83
CA ALA A 151 0.22 -13.43 15.64
C ALA A 151 -0.95 -14.04 14.84
N LEU A 152 -1.15 -13.58 13.59
CA LEU A 152 -2.15 -14.18 12.69
C LEU A 152 -1.83 -15.63 12.36
N LEU A 153 -0.57 -15.98 12.09
CA LEU A 153 -0.15 -17.36 11.80
C LEU A 153 -0.38 -18.31 12.98
N ALA A 154 -0.41 -17.79 14.21
CA ALA A 154 -0.76 -18.60 15.39
C ALA A 154 -2.27 -18.88 15.50
N GLU A 155 -3.11 -18.08 14.84
CA GLU A 155 -4.58 -18.19 14.91
C GLU A 155 -5.20 -18.73 13.61
N ARG A 156 -4.52 -18.57 12.47
CA ARG A 156 -5.06 -18.87 11.13
C ARG A 156 -4.01 -19.55 10.25
N PRO A 157 -4.39 -20.49 9.42
CA PRO A 157 -3.49 -21.04 8.41
C PRO A 157 -3.13 -19.96 7.39
N PRO A 158 -1.89 -19.95 6.85
CA PRO A 158 -1.40 -18.91 5.96
C PRO A 158 -2.23 -18.74 4.69
N GLU A 159 -2.90 -19.81 4.25
CA GLU A 159 -3.80 -19.80 3.10
C GLU A 159 -5.09 -19.00 3.33
N ARG A 160 -5.42 -18.70 4.58
CA ARG A 160 -6.56 -17.84 4.95
C ARG A 160 -6.17 -16.37 5.10
N ILE A 161 -4.88 -16.04 4.96
CA ILE A 161 -4.36 -14.72 5.17
C ILE A 161 -4.00 -14.09 3.81
N ILE A 162 -4.54 -12.91 3.54
CA ILE A 162 -4.05 -12.01 2.49
C ILE A 162 -3.43 -10.80 3.16
N ILE A 163 -2.28 -10.36 2.69
CA ILE A 163 -1.64 -9.14 3.18
C ILE A 163 -1.74 -8.07 2.10
N GLY A 164 -2.12 -6.86 2.49
CA GLY A 164 -2.17 -5.79 1.52
C GLY A 164 -2.07 -4.40 2.13
N GLY A 165 -1.73 -3.46 1.28
CA GLY A 165 -1.60 -2.07 1.66
C GLY A 165 -1.43 -1.14 0.47
N ALA A 166 -1.55 0.15 0.73
CA ALA A 166 -1.41 1.19 -0.28
C ALA A 166 -0.23 2.12 0.04
N SER A 167 0.45 2.63 -0.99
CA SER A 167 1.53 3.61 -0.82
C SER A 167 2.66 3.08 0.06
N ALA A 168 2.96 3.74 1.18
CA ALA A 168 3.87 3.26 2.21
C ALA A 168 3.45 1.89 2.77
N GLY A 169 2.13 1.64 2.93
CA GLY A 169 1.62 0.32 3.31
C GLY A 169 1.86 -0.75 2.25
N GLY A 170 1.84 -0.38 0.97
CA GLY A 170 2.24 -1.27 -0.13
C GLY A 170 3.73 -1.61 -0.10
N ASN A 171 4.59 -0.64 0.28
CA ASN A 171 6.00 -0.87 0.57
C ASN A 171 6.17 -1.87 1.71
N LEU A 172 5.57 -1.56 2.87
CA LEU A 172 5.65 -2.42 4.07
C LEU A 172 5.08 -3.82 3.82
N THR A 173 4.01 -3.95 3.02
CA THR A 173 3.46 -5.25 2.60
C THR A 173 4.51 -6.08 1.86
N ALA A 174 5.15 -5.51 0.85
CA ALA A 174 6.18 -6.22 0.09
C ALA A 174 7.41 -6.52 0.95
N ALA A 175 7.88 -5.57 1.77
CA ALA A 175 9.00 -5.74 2.69
C ALA A 175 8.71 -6.81 3.76
N LEU A 176 7.50 -6.81 4.33
CA LEU A 176 7.06 -7.83 5.29
C LEU A 176 7.11 -9.23 4.70
N ILE A 177 6.59 -9.41 3.48
CA ILE A 177 6.57 -10.72 2.82
C ILE A 177 8.00 -11.20 2.52
N LEU A 178 8.89 -10.31 2.06
CA LEU A 178 10.31 -10.64 1.87
C LEU A 178 10.97 -11.06 3.18
N ARG A 179 10.74 -10.32 4.25
CA ARG A 179 11.32 -10.60 5.56
C ARG A 179 10.74 -11.89 6.18
N ALA A 180 9.43 -12.08 6.14
CA ALA A 180 8.78 -13.29 6.62
C ALA A 180 9.35 -14.55 5.93
N ARG A 181 9.51 -14.50 4.61
CA ARG A 181 10.17 -15.54 3.83
C ARG A 181 11.60 -15.79 4.29
N ASP A 182 12.40 -14.72 4.44
CA ASP A 182 13.81 -14.82 4.80
C ASP A 182 14.01 -15.36 6.24
N GLU A 183 13.02 -15.13 7.12
CA GLU A 183 12.93 -15.71 8.47
C GLU A 183 12.29 -17.12 8.47
N GLY A 184 11.91 -17.67 7.32
CA GLY A 184 11.36 -19.01 7.19
C GLY A 184 9.89 -19.16 7.62
N LEU A 185 9.16 -18.07 7.73
CA LEU A 185 7.72 -18.10 8.01
C LEU A 185 6.93 -18.55 6.76
N PRO A 186 5.78 -19.23 6.93
CA PRO A 186 4.86 -19.49 5.83
C PRO A 186 4.45 -18.21 5.13
N LEU A 187 4.30 -18.27 3.80
CA LEU A 187 3.83 -17.13 3.02
C LEU A 187 2.30 -17.08 2.98
N PRO A 188 1.68 -15.87 2.90
CA PRO A 188 0.24 -15.71 2.83
C PRO A 188 -0.34 -16.24 1.50
N ALA A 189 -1.65 -16.38 1.42
CA ALA A 189 -2.36 -16.79 0.21
C ALA A 189 -2.08 -15.88 -0.98
N ALA A 190 -2.03 -14.57 -0.75
CA ALA A 190 -1.79 -13.57 -1.78
C ALA A 190 -1.33 -12.23 -1.18
N ALA A 191 -0.82 -11.34 -2.05
CA ALA A 191 -0.45 -9.97 -1.74
C ALA A 191 -1.28 -8.97 -2.56
N VAL A 192 -1.72 -7.87 -1.93
CA VAL A 192 -2.39 -6.74 -2.59
C VAL A 192 -1.52 -5.50 -2.43
N LEU A 193 -0.98 -5.00 -3.52
CA LEU A 193 -0.01 -3.92 -3.57
C LEU A 193 -0.61 -2.73 -4.34
N MET A 194 -1.28 -1.84 -3.62
CA MET A 194 -1.92 -0.69 -4.26
C MET A 194 -0.95 0.49 -4.29
N THR A 195 -0.58 0.89 -5.50
CA THR A 195 0.31 2.04 -5.72
C THR A 195 1.53 2.07 -4.76
N PRO A 196 2.30 0.94 -4.67
CA PRO A 196 3.34 0.77 -3.65
C PRO A 196 4.54 1.67 -3.90
N ALA A 197 5.09 2.28 -2.84
CA ALA A 197 6.39 2.95 -2.87
C ALA A 197 7.51 1.89 -2.84
N ALA A 198 7.72 1.18 -3.94
CA ALA A 198 8.61 0.02 -3.99
C ALA A 198 10.10 0.36 -4.12
N ASP A 199 10.43 1.61 -4.45
CA ASP A 199 11.81 2.12 -4.56
C ASP A 199 11.96 3.51 -3.91
N LEU A 200 12.44 3.55 -2.67
CA LEU A 200 12.64 4.79 -1.93
C LEU A 200 13.82 5.64 -2.46
N THR A 201 14.55 5.14 -3.45
CA THR A 201 15.61 5.93 -4.13
C THR A 201 15.04 6.93 -5.13
N GLU A 202 13.77 6.77 -5.52
CA GLU A 202 13.08 7.56 -6.56
C GLU A 202 13.79 7.49 -7.93
N ALA A 203 14.41 6.35 -8.25
CA ALA A 203 15.11 6.16 -9.52
C ALA A 203 14.17 5.95 -10.73
N GLY A 204 12.90 5.69 -10.48
CA GLY A 204 11.89 5.42 -11.51
C GLY A 204 11.55 6.64 -12.35
N ASP A 205 11.22 6.45 -13.62
CA ASP A 205 10.93 7.51 -14.61
C ASP A 205 9.75 8.39 -14.19
N SER A 206 8.68 7.79 -13.62
CA SER A 206 7.47 8.52 -13.25
C SER A 206 7.69 9.55 -12.14
N HIS A 207 8.72 9.40 -11.30
CA HIS A 207 9.11 10.40 -10.31
C HIS A 207 9.53 11.74 -10.94
N GLN A 208 9.85 11.74 -12.25
CA GLN A 208 10.17 12.93 -13.02
C GLN A 208 9.07 13.27 -14.02
N THR A 209 8.54 12.29 -14.76
CA THR A 209 7.60 12.54 -15.86
C THR A 209 6.18 12.86 -15.36
N ASN A 210 5.80 12.38 -14.17
CA ASN A 210 4.51 12.66 -13.55
C ASN A 210 4.55 13.77 -12.49
N LEU A 211 5.71 14.42 -12.33
CA LEU A 211 5.86 15.53 -11.40
C LEU A 211 4.86 16.65 -11.71
N GLY A 212 4.04 17.01 -10.71
CA GLY A 212 2.98 18.01 -10.84
C GLY A 212 1.72 17.54 -11.57
N LEU A 213 1.66 16.27 -12.02
CA LEU A 213 0.44 15.67 -12.59
C LEU A 213 -0.38 14.90 -11.56
N ASP A 214 0.28 14.40 -10.52
CA ASP A 214 -0.35 13.66 -9.45
C ASP A 214 -1.06 14.63 -8.48
N PRO A 215 -2.37 14.50 -8.25
CA PRO A 215 -3.10 15.41 -7.39
C PRO A 215 -2.84 15.19 -5.89
N LEU A 216 -2.31 14.03 -5.51
CA LEU A 216 -2.06 13.67 -4.10
C LEU A 216 -0.58 13.75 -3.72
N ILE A 217 0.32 13.42 -4.64
CA ILE A 217 1.78 13.49 -4.45
C ILE A 217 2.35 14.55 -5.41
N PRO A 218 2.34 15.84 -5.04
CA PRO A 218 2.75 16.91 -5.96
C PRO A 218 4.25 16.98 -6.20
N GLY A 219 5.05 16.25 -5.41
CA GLY A 219 6.51 16.32 -5.45
C GLY A 219 7.19 15.07 -4.90
N SER A 220 8.53 15.15 -4.78
CA SER A 220 9.36 14.08 -4.24
C SER A 220 9.03 13.78 -2.77
N GLY A 221 8.92 12.51 -2.42
CA GLY A 221 8.79 12.01 -1.05
C GLY A 221 10.11 11.79 -0.33
N LYS A 222 11.24 12.14 -0.95
CA LYS A 222 12.58 11.75 -0.51
C LYS A 222 12.92 12.13 0.93
N GLN A 223 12.45 13.27 1.41
CA GLN A 223 12.69 13.68 2.80
C GLN A 223 12.00 12.74 3.80
N SER A 224 10.75 12.34 3.53
CA SER A 224 10.04 11.36 4.35
C SER A 224 10.72 9.98 4.31
N PHE A 225 11.23 9.58 3.15
CA PHE A 225 11.98 8.32 3.01
C PHE A 225 13.29 8.33 3.78
N LEU A 226 14.02 9.45 3.76
CA LEU A 226 15.25 9.63 4.54
C LEU A 226 14.96 9.65 6.05
N LEU A 227 13.86 10.30 6.47
CA LEU A 227 13.41 10.27 7.86
C LEU A 227 13.11 8.82 8.30
N TYR A 228 12.36 8.08 7.49
CA TYR A 228 12.04 6.67 7.77
C TYR A 228 13.31 5.81 7.83
N ALA A 229 14.20 5.95 6.86
CA ALA A 229 15.40 5.13 6.74
C ALA A 229 16.44 5.40 7.85
N ALA A 230 16.42 6.59 8.49
CA ALA A 230 17.33 6.98 9.58
C ALA A 230 18.81 6.70 9.27
N GLY A 231 19.25 7.05 8.07
CA GLY A 231 20.63 6.88 7.63
C GLY A 231 20.97 5.50 7.05
N GLN A 232 20.02 4.58 6.98
CA GLN A 232 20.20 3.32 6.25
C GLN A 232 20.21 3.57 4.73
N ASP A 233 20.85 2.65 4.00
CA ASP A 233 20.85 2.68 2.54
C ASP A 233 19.43 2.48 1.99
N LEU A 234 18.90 3.48 1.29
CA LEU A 234 17.56 3.41 0.69
C LEU A 234 17.41 2.23 -0.29
N SER A 235 18.49 1.70 -0.85
CA SER A 235 18.46 0.52 -1.73
C SER A 235 18.32 -0.82 -0.97
N HIS A 236 18.35 -0.81 0.37
CA HIS A 236 18.15 -2.01 1.17
C HIS A 236 16.81 -2.70 0.83
N PRO A 237 16.74 -4.03 0.59
CA PRO A 237 15.53 -4.72 0.15
C PRO A 237 14.30 -4.57 1.05
N TYR A 238 14.48 -4.28 2.33
CA TYR A 238 13.37 -4.03 3.26
C TYR A 238 12.96 -2.56 3.34
N LEU A 239 13.72 -1.64 2.69
CA LEU A 239 13.34 -0.24 2.46
C LEU A 239 12.80 -0.07 1.04
N SER A 240 13.48 -0.66 0.06
CA SER A 240 13.07 -0.67 -1.35
C SER A 240 12.84 -2.10 -1.81
N PRO A 241 11.63 -2.66 -1.60
CA PRO A 241 11.33 -4.06 -1.94
C PRO A 241 11.54 -4.42 -3.41
N LEU A 242 11.59 -3.44 -4.31
CA LEU A 242 11.98 -3.64 -5.70
C LEU A 242 13.34 -4.34 -5.85
N ASN A 243 14.26 -4.12 -4.90
CA ASN A 243 15.58 -4.73 -4.86
C ASN A 243 15.61 -6.12 -4.19
N GLY A 244 14.44 -6.66 -3.82
CA GLY A 244 14.32 -8.00 -3.24
C GLY A 244 14.64 -9.13 -4.23
N ASP A 245 15.14 -10.24 -3.70
CA ASP A 245 15.32 -11.46 -4.49
C ASP A 245 14.03 -12.29 -4.51
N PHE A 246 13.20 -12.08 -5.53
CA PHE A 246 11.94 -12.79 -5.71
C PHE A 246 12.10 -14.24 -6.17
N THR A 247 13.30 -14.67 -6.60
CA THR A 247 13.56 -16.06 -6.98
C THR A 247 13.46 -17.02 -5.80
N LYS A 248 13.58 -16.50 -4.57
CA LYS A 248 13.38 -17.25 -3.32
C LYS A 248 11.91 -17.46 -2.94
N GLY A 249 10.98 -16.95 -3.74
CA GLY A 249 9.54 -17.05 -3.54
C GLY A 249 8.87 -15.75 -3.10
N PHE A 250 7.62 -15.62 -3.52
CA PHE A 250 6.68 -14.56 -3.16
C PHE A 250 5.26 -15.07 -3.46
N PRO A 251 4.20 -14.68 -2.73
CA PRO A 251 2.85 -15.13 -3.04
C PRO A 251 2.34 -14.52 -4.34
N PRO A 252 1.29 -15.09 -4.96
CA PRO A 252 0.56 -14.41 -6.02
C PRO A 252 0.22 -12.98 -5.62
N ALA A 253 0.32 -12.03 -6.54
CA ALA A 253 0.15 -10.61 -6.23
C ALA A 253 -0.76 -9.90 -7.24
N ILE A 254 -1.56 -8.94 -6.75
CA ILE A 254 -2.20 -7.92 -7.58
C ILE A 254 -1.59 -6.57 -7.27
N LEU A 255 -1.23 -5.84 -8.32
CA LEU A 255 -0.68 -4.50 -8.24
C LEU A 255 -1.61 -3.52 -8.94
N THR A 256 -1.83 -2.35 -8.34
CA THR A 256 -2.65 -1.30 -8.96
C THR A 256 -1.89 0.02 -8.98
N THR A 257 -2.12 0.86 -9.98
CA THR A 257 -1.55 2.21 -10.11
C THR A 257 -2.34 3.02 -11.13
N GLY A 258 -1.96 4.26 -11.39
CA GLY A 258 -2.53 5.10 -12.42
C GLY A 258 -1.49 5.67 -13.37
N THR A 259 -1.89 6.07 -14.57
CA THR A 259 -0.94 6.60 -15.57
C THR A 259 -0.33 7.95 -15.17
N ARG A 260 -0.93 8.66 -14.20
CA ARG A 260 -0.41 9.91 -13.61
C ARG A 260 0.11 9.76 -12.19
N ASP A 261 0.14 8.54 -11.67
CA ASP A 261 0.68 8.23 -10.35
C ASP A 261 2.21 8.45 -10.33
N MET A 262 2.71 9.16 -9.34
CA MET A 262 4.15 9.34 -9.11
C MET A 262 4.87 8.00 -8.91
N LEU A 263 4.18 6.99 -8.34
CA LEU A 263 4.71 5.65 -8.06
C LEU A 263 4.41 4.64 -9.18
N LEU A 264 4.02 5.10 -10.39
CA LEU A 264 3.78 4.23 -11.53
C LEU A 264 5.00 3.37 -11.87
N SER A 265 6.19 3.96 -11.92
CA SER A 265 7.43 3.22 -12.21
C SER A 265 7.72 2.15 -11.17
N ASP A 266 7.55 2.47 -9.90
CA ASP A 266 7.72 1.53 -8.78
C ASP A 266 6.83 0.30 -8.96
N THR A 267 5.54 0.55 -9.23
CA THR A 267 4.54 -0.51 -9.44
C THR A 267 4.87 -1.37 -10.66
N VAL A 268 5.19 -0.73 -11.80
CA VAL A 268 5.51 -1.44 -13.06
C VAL A 268 6.79 -2.26 -12.90
N LEU A 269 7.83 -1.69 -12.29
CA LEU A 269 9.11 -2.37 -12.10
C LEU A 269 8.98 -3.55 -11.13
N LEU A 270 8.22 -3.39 -10.03
CA LEU A 270 7.93 -4.46 -9.09
C LEU A 270 7.14 -5.59 -9.76
N HIS A 271 6.09 -5.27 -10.51
CA HIS A 271 5.35 -6.26 -11.30
C HIS A 271 6.28 -7.02 -12.25
N ARG A 272 7.16 -6.32 -12.96
CA ARG A 272 8.12 -6.96 -13.88
C ARG A 272 9.14 -7.84 -13.14
N ALA A 273 9.56 -7.44 -11.94
CA ALA A 273 10.46 -8.25 -11.10
C ALA A 273 9.77 -9.56 -10.65
N LEU A 274 8.54 -9.48 -10.17
CA LEU A 274 7.73 -10.66 -9.81
C LEU A 274 7.55 -11.61 -11.00
N ARG A 275 7.14 -11.07 -12.17
CA ARG A 275 6.94 -11.87 -13.38
C ARG A 275 8.23 -12.54 -13.87
N ARG A 276 9.38 -11.88 -13.80
CA ARG A 276 10.68 -12.47 -14.13
C ARG A 276 11.06 -13.61 -13.21
N ALA A 277 10.65 -13.56 -11.94
CA ALA A 277 10.86 -14.64 -10.97
C ALA A 277 9.82 -15.79 -11.09
N GLY A 278 8.90 -15.73 -12.08
CA GLY A 278 7.86 -16.73 -12.26
C GLY A 278 6.67 -16.61 -11.31
N ILE A 279 6.58 -15.54 -10.54
CA ILE A 279 5.47 -15.28 -9.62
C ILE A 279 4.24 -14.84 -10.41
N PRO A 280 3.05 -15.44 -10.18
CA PRO A 280 1.79 -14.94 -10.72
C PRO A 280 1.53 -13.53 -10.23
N ALA A 281 1.41 -12.57 -11.14
CA ALA A 281 1.14 -11.19 -10.79
C ALA A 281 0.22 -10.54 -11.83
N GLU A 282 -0.85 -9.90 -11.33
CA GLU A 282 -1.76 -9.06 -12.11
C GLU A 282 -1.35 -7.59 -11.95
N LEU A 283 -1.51 -6.79 -13.01
CA LEU A 283 -1.26 -5.35 -12.97
C LEU A 283 -2.46 -4.62 -13.57
N HIS A 284 -3.05 -3.73 -12.79
CA HIS A 284 -4.16 -2.87 -13.20
C HIS A 284 -3.71 -1.42 -13.17
N VAL A 285 -3.82 -0.75 -14.32
CA VAL A 285 -3.40 0.65 -14.50
C VAL A 285 -4.62 1.48 -14.88
N THR A 286 -5.00 2.41 -14.01
CA THR A 286 -6.12 3.32 -14.25
C THR A 286 -5.70 4.46 -15.17
N GLU A 287 -6.42 4.63 -16.28
CA GLU A 287 -6.18 5.74 -17.20
C GLU A 287 -6.35 7.08 -16.48
N ALA A 288 -5.33 7.93 -16.59
CA ALA A 288 -5.26 9.26 -16.00
C ALA A 288 -5.39 9.31 -14.46
N GLY A 289 -5.47 8.16 -13.79
CA GLY A 289 -5.48 8.08 -12.32
C GLY A 289 -4.13 8.56 -11.75
N GLY A 290 -4.20 9.35 -10.68
CA GLY A 290 -3.04 9.69 -9.85
C GLY A 290 -2.79 8.63 -8.77
N HIS A 291 -2.04 8.99 -7.75
CA HIS A 291 -1.81 8.17 -6.57
C HIS A 291 -3.14 7.84 -5.85
N GLY A 292 -3.45 6.55 -5.74
CA GLY A 292 -4.75 6.11 -5.22
C GLY A 292 -5.94 6.36 -6.17
N GLY A 293 -5.69 6.50 -7.47
CA GLY A 293 -6.71 6.70 -8.49
C GLY A 293 -7.31 8.11 -8.46
N PHE A 294 -8.62 8.18 -8.26
CA PHE A 294 -9.37 9.43 -8.12
C PHE A 294 -9.90 9.61 -6.68
N MET A 295 -9.21 9.06 -5.69
CA MET A 295 -9.50 9.17 -4.25
C MET A 295 -10.90 8.63 -3.86
N GLY A 296 -11.37 7.60 -4.54
CA GLY A 296 -12.68 6.98 -4.31
C GLY A 296 -13.87 7.79 -4.83
N MET A 297 -13.62 8.84 -5.63
CA MET A 297 -14.66 9.76 -6.12
C MET A 297 -15.16 9.43 -7.53
N ALA A 298 -14.56 8.47 -8.21
CA ALA A 298 -14.91 8.10 -9.58
C ALA A 298 -15.31 6.62 -9.70
N PRO A 299 -16.13 6.26 -10.69
CA PRO A 299 -16.50 4.85 -10.95
C PRO A 299 -15.30 3.97 -11.28
N GLU A 300 -14.24 4.50 -11.87
CA GLU A 300 -12.98 3.80 -12.14
C GLU A 300 -12.34 3.28 -10.85
N ASP A 301 -12.41 4.01 -9.75
CA ASP A 301 -11.91 3.54 -8.45
C ASP A 301 -12.68 2.30 -7.98
N GLN A 302 -14.00 2.28 -8.20
CA GLN A 302 -14.83 1.13 -7.85
C GLN A 302 -14.54 -0.09 -8.73
N GLU A 303 -14.16 0.14 -9.99
CA GLU A 303 -13.73 -0.93 -10.90
C GLU A 303 -12.46 -1.60 -10.38
N ILE A 304 -11.43 -0.84 -10.06
CA ILE A 304 -10.19 -1.36 -9.48
C ILE A 304 -10.45 -2.12 -8.17
N LEU A 305 -11.28 -1.57 -7.28
CA LEU A 305 -11.60 -2.24 -6.02
C LEU A 305 -12.36 -3.57 -6.23
N ARG A 306 -13.20 -3.68 -7.28
CA ARG A 306 -13.82 -4.96 -7.65
C ARG A 306 -12.79 -5.99 -8.15
N GLU A 307 -11.79 -5.55 -8.91
CA GLU A 307 -10.70 -6.44 -9.35
C GLU A 307 -9.85 -6.92 -8.18
N VAL A 308 -9.52 -6.05 -7.23
CA VAL A 308 -8.81 -6.42 -6.00
C VAL A 308 -9.64 -7.46 -5.21
N ARG A 309 -10.96 -7.24 -5.08
CA ARG A 309 -11.85 -8.18 -4.41
C ARG A 309 -11.92 -9.52 -5.15
N ARG A 310 -12.11 -9.52 -6.47
CA ARG A 310 -12.10 -10.72 -7.31
C ARG A 310 -10.82 -11.53 -7.12
N PHE A 311 -9.68 -10.86 -7.16
CA PHE A 311 -8.36 -11.47 -6.92
C PHE A 311 -8.29 -12.12 -5.54
N ALA A 312 -8.70 -11.41 -4.49
CA ALA A 312 -8.71 -11.93 -3.12
C ALA A 312 -9.60 -13.18 -3.00
N ASP A 313 -10.84 -13.12 -3.52
CA ASP A 313 -11.76 -14.24 -3.49
C ASP A 313 -11.21 -15.48 -4.22
N THR A 314 -10.54 -15.28 -5.36
CA THR A 314 -9.91 -16.38 -6.12
C THR A 314 -8.84 -17.09 -5.28
N HIS A 315 -8.01 -16.35 -4.55
CA HIS A 315 -6.93 -16.94 -3.76
C HIS A 315 -7.42 -17.55 -2.43
N TRP A 316 -8.47 -17.02 -1.83
CA TRP A 316 -9.12 -17.65 -0.68
C TRP A 316 -9.92 -18.92 -1.09
N ALA A 317 -10.57 -18.93 -2.26
CA ALA A 317 -11.35 -20.07 -2.75
C ALA A 317 -10.48 -21.27 -3.15
N ALA A 318 -9.30 -21.04 -3.75
CA ALA A 318 -8.37 -22.08 -4.18
C ALA A 318 -7.93 -23.00 -3.03
N VAL A 319 -8.02 -22.55 -1.78
CA VAL A 319 -7.75 -23.34 -0.58
C VAL A 319 -8.88 -24.31 -0.27
N THR A 320 -10.12 -23.88 -0.43
CA THR A 320 -11.30 -24.72 -0.15
C THR A 320 -11.36 -25.93 -1.10
N GLU A 321 -10.98 -25.75 -2.36
CA GLU A 321 -10.92 -26.83 -3.35
C GLU A 321 -9.79 -27.83 -3.08
N ARG A 322 -8.62 -27.37 -2.65
CA ARG A 322 -7.48 -28.24 -2.28
C ARG A 322 -7.79 -29.07 -1.03
N ALA A 323 -8.45 -28.49 -0.03
CA ALA A 323 -8.86 -29.18 1.18
C ALA A 323 -9.93 -30.25 0.91
N SER A 324 -10.78 -30.05 -0.12
CA SER A 324 -11.82 -31.00 -0.54
C SER A 324 -11.30 -32.10 -1.49
N ASN A 325 -10.07 -31.95 -2.02
CA ASN A 325 -9.49 -32.94 -2.95
C ASN A 325 -7.99 -33.22 -2.66
N PRO A 326 -7.66 -33.90 -1.54
CA PRO A 326 -6.28 -34.11 -1.09
C PRO A 326 -5.45 -35.08 -1.95
N SER A 327 -5.93 -35.48 -3.14
CA SER A 327 -5.34 -36.55 -3.97
C SER A 327 -4.89 -36.07 -5.37
N GLN A 328 -4.52 -34.77 -5.55
CA GLN A 328 -3.87 -34.32 -6.79
C GLN A 328 -2.49 -33.75 -6.56
#